data_4b1d7397582e4eb109d9697a1bda2fab
#
_entry.id   4b1d7397582e4eb109d9697a1bda2fab
#
_cell.length_a   1.000
_cell.length_b   1.000
_cell.length_c   1.000
_cell.angle_alpha   90.00
_cell.angle_beta   90.00
_cell.angle_gamma   90.00
#
_symmetry.space_group_name_H-M   'P 1'
#
loop_
_entity.id
_entity.type
_entity.pdbx_description
1 polymer ?
#
loop_
_entity_poly.entity_id
_entity_poly.type
_entity_poly.pdbx_seq_one_letter_code
_entity_poly.pdbx_strand_id
1 'polypeptide(L)'
;MAKFISVVKFIVKEGEDSNFTDSMKKFVNPEGVISRKVIKTGDRSYCSMVEWVNEESLANARQQMIAYLDTVRDLLEEIST
;
A
#
# COMPACT_ATOMS: atom_id res chain seq x y z
N MET A 1 22.40 -8.54 -5.32
CA MET A 1 21.17 -9.25 -5.58
C MET A 1 20.05 -8.26 -5.86
N ALA A 2 19.29 -8.48 -6.91
CA ALA A 2 18.18 -7.60 -7.22
C ALA A 2 17.05 -7.84 -6.22
N LYS A 3 16.53 -6.74 -5.66
CA LYS A 3 15.35 -6.77 -4.80
C LYS A 3 14.14 -6.38 -5.62
N PHE A 4 13.02 -6.99 -5.30
CA PHE A 4 11.76 -6.67 -5.97
C PHE A 4 10.95 -5.72 -5.10
N ILE A 5 10.72 -4.51 -5.59
CA ILE A 5 10.03 -3.47 -4.82
C ILE A 5 8.81 -3.01 -5.61
N SER A 6 7.66 -2.99 -4.95
CA SER A 6 6.45 -2.40 -5.51
C SER A 6 6.18 -1.05 -4.86
N VAL A 7 5.69 -0.11 -5.66
CA VAL A 7 5.40 1.25 -5.20
C VAL A 7 3.98 1.60 -5.62
N VAL A 8 3.18 2.06 -4.67
CA VAL A 8 1.80 2.48 -4.91
C VAL A 8 1.63 3.88 -4.34
N LYS A 9 1.07 4.79 -5.13
CA LYS A 9 0.80 6.16 -4.70
C LYS A 9 -0.69 6.31 -4.44
N PHE A 10 -1.00 7.06 -3.38
CA PHE A 10 -2.38 7.32 -2.97
C PHE A 10 -2.58 8.81 -2.76
N ILE A 11 -3.76 9.29 -3.15
CA ILE A 11 -4.23 10.60 -2.75
C ILE A 11 -5.46 10.39 -1.90
N VAL A 12 -5.39 10.80 -0.64
CA VAL A 12 -6.44 10.59 0.35
C VAL A 12 -7.43 11.75 0.28
N LYS A 13 -8.71 11.46 0.47
CA LYS A 13 -9.74 12.49 0.53
C LYS A 13 -9.50 13.40 1.72
N GLU A 14 -9.90 14.65 1.60
CA GLU A 14 -9.72 15.63 2.65
C GLU A 14 -10.40 15.14 3.94
N GLY A 15 -9.66 15.23 5.04
CA GLY A 15 -10.17 14.81 6.35
C GLY A 15 -10.08 13.31 6.63
N GLU A 16 -9.62 12.51 5.67
CA GLU A 16 -9.56 11.05 5.82
C GLU A 16 -8.16 10.51 6.12
N ASP A 17 -7.18 11.39 6.37
CA ASP A 17 -5.79 10.99 6.60
C ASP A 17 -5.65 10.01 7.75
N SER A 18 -6.29 10.30 8.90
CA SER A 18 -6.19 9.43 10.07
C SER A 18 -6.79 8.05 9.81
N ASN A 19 -7.93 8.02 9.14
CA ASN A 19 -8.60 6.77 8.81
C ASN A 19 -7.73 5.93 7.86
N PHE A 20 -7.10 6.59 6.89
CA PHE A 20 -6.20 5.91 5.95
C PHE A 20 -4.99 5.33 6.67
N THR A 21 -4.30 6.12 7.49
CA THR A 21 -3.09 5.64 8.18
C THR A 21 -3.42 4.55 9.19
N ASP A 22 -4.54 4.64 9.89
CA ASP A 22 -4.99 3.59 10.81
C ASP A 22 -5.26 2.29 10.06
N SER A 23 -5.90 2.37 8.90
CA SER A 23 -6.15 1.21 8.06
C SER A 23 -4.86 0.56 7.60
N MET A 24 -3.87 1.37 7.21
CA MET A 24 -2.57 0.85 6.77
C MET A 24 -1.84 0.11 7.88
N LYS A 25 -1.97 0.59 9.12
CA LYS A 25 -1.34 -0.07 10.29
C LYS A 25 -1.97 -1.41 10.59
N LYS A 26 -3.25 -1.59 10.28
CA LYS A 26 -3.97 -2.83 10.52
C LYS A 26 -3.76 -3.87 9.43
N PHE A 27 -3.23 -3.47 8.29
CA PHE A 27 -3.01 -4.40 7.19
C PHE A 27 -1.92 -5.41 7.54
N VAL A 28 -2.25 -6.68 7.41
CA VAL A 28 -1.30 -7.78 7.66
C VAL A 28 -0.47 -8.00 6.40
N ASN A 29 0.86 -8.02 6.57
CA ASN A 29 1.76 -8.21 5.44
C ASN A 29 1.55 -9.59 4.81
N PRO A 30 1.40 -9.66 3.47
CA PRO A 30 1.37 -10.94 2.77
C PRO A 30 2.68 -11.71 2.94
N GLU A 31 2.62 -13.01 2.73
CA GLU A 31 3.83 -13.83 2.73
C GLU A 31 4.80 -13.34 1.66
N GLY A 32 6.08 -13.31 2.00
CA GLY A 32 7.13 -12.87 1.09
C GLY A 32 7.48 -11.40 1.18
N VAL A 33 6.79 -10.65 2.05
CA VAL A 33 7.16 -9.24 2.29
C VAL A 33 8.36 -9.19 3.22
N ILE A 34 9.42 -8.53 2.78
CA ILE A 34 10.62 -8.29 3.58
C ILE A 34 10.43 -7.05 4.43
N SER A 35 9.94 -5.97 3.82
CA SER A 35 9.67 -4.73 4.53
C SER A 35 8.56 -3.97 3.84
N ARG A 36 7.88 -3.12 4.60
CA ARG A 36 6.82 -2.26 4.07
C ARG A 36 6.91 -0.90 4.75
N LYS A 37 6.87 0.14 3.93
CA LYS A 37 6.91 1.52 4.40
C LYS A 37 5.82 2.33 3.73
N VAL A 38 5.20 3.21 4.49
CA VAL A 38 4.25 4.19 3.95
C VAL A 38 4.77 5.56 4.35
N ILE A 39 5.00 6.40 3.35
CA ILE A 39 5.52 7.74 3.58
C ILE A 39 4.52 8.78 3.08
N LYS A 40 4.49 9.90 3.77
CA LYS A 40 3.67 11.04 3.36
C LYS A 40 4.51 11.93 2.44
N THR A 41 4.04 12.12 1.21
CA THR A 41 4.77 12.88 0.20
C THR A 41 4.18 14.26 -0.07
N GLY A 42 3.02 14.57 0.50
CA GLY A 42 2.36 15.87 0.38
C GLY A 42 1.20 15.94 1.35
N ASP A 43 0.38 16.98 1.28
CA ASP A 43 -0.70 17.20 2.24
C ASP A 43 -1.65 16.01 2.38
N ARG A 44 -2.01 15.39 1.25
CA ARG A 44 -2.90 14.24 1.21
C ARG A 44 -2.31 13.10 0.39
N SER A 45 -1.02 13.20 0.09
CA SER A 45 -0.33 12.24 -0.77
C SER A 45 0.50 11.28 0.06
N TYR A 46 0.37 10.00 -0.24
CA TYR A 46 1.09 8.93 0.44
C TYR A 46 1.69 7.99 -0.59
N CYS A 47 2.79 7.37 -0.23
CA CYS A 47 3.46 6.39 -1.07
C CYS A 47 3.74 5.15 -0.23
N SER A 48 3.28 4.00 -0.71
CA SER A 48 3.57 2.71 -0.08
C SER A 48 4.67 2.02 -0.87
N MET A 49 5.74 1.62 -0.18
CA MET A 49 6.84 0.88 -0.76
C MET A 49 6.96 -0.45 -0.06
N VAL A 50 6.87 -1.53 -0.83
CA VAL A 50 6.93 -2.89 -0.29
C VAL A 50 8.08 -3.63 -0.98
N GLU A 51 8.97 -4.19 -0.17
CA GLU A 51 10.07 -5.02 -0.65
C GLU A 51 9.69 -6.48 -0.50
N TRP A 52 9.88 -7.24 -1.58
CA TRP A 52 9.47 -8.64 -1.68
C TRP A 52 10.68 -9.54 -1.88
N VAL A 53 10.58 -10.79 -1.39
CA VAL A 53 11.66 -11.77 -1.60
C VAL A 53 11.82 -12.12 -3.07
N ASN A 54 10.71 -12.10 -3.85
CA ASN A 54 10.74 -12.35 -5.31
C ASN A 54 9.43 -11.89 -5.94
N GLU A 55 9.39 -11.94 -7.28
CA GLU A 55 8.22 -11.52 -8.04
C GLU A 55 7.02 -12.44 -7.81
N GLU A 56 7.26 -13.72 -7.61
CA GLU A 56 6.19 -14.69 -7.38
C GLU A 56 5.40 -14.35 -6.12
N SER A 57 6.08 -13.92 -5.06
CA SER A 57 5.42 -13.50 -3.82
C SER A 57 4.47 -12.32 -4.06
N LEU A 58 4.89 -11.34 -4.86
CA LEU A 58 4.04 -10.23 -5.22
C LEU A 58 2.83 -10.71 -6.01
N ALA A 59 3.03 -11.57 -7.00
CA ALA A 59 1.94 -12.09 -7.83
C ALA A 59 0.93 -12.85 -6.97
N ASN A 60 1.39 -13.68 -6.04
CA ASN A 60 0.52 -14.45 -5.16
C ASN A 60 -0.26 -13.55 -4.20
N ALA A 61 0.29 -12.42 -3.81
CA ALA A 61 -0.34 -11.49 -2.88
C ALA A 61 -1.29 -10.51 -3.56
N ARG A 62 -1.31 -10.47 -4.88
CA ARG A 62 -2.06 -9.45 -5.64
C ARG A 62 -3.53 -9.40 -5.25
N GLN A 63 -4.18 -10.56 -5.13
CA GLN A 63 -5.60 -10.60 -4.77
C GLN A 63 -5.86 -10.06 -3.38
N GLN A 64 -4.98 -10.38 -2.43
CA GLN A 64 -5.09 -9.86 -1.08
C GLN A 64 -4.93 -8.34 -1.07
N MET A 65 -4.00 -7.82 -1.86
CA MET A 65 -3.78 -6.38 -1.97
C MET A 65 -4.95 -5.67 -2.61
N ILE A 66 -5.55 -6.26 -3.64
CA ILE A 66 -6.74 -5.70 -4.30
C ILE A 66 -7.90 -5.67 -3.31
N ALA A 67 -8.12 -6.75 -2.56
CA ALA A 67 -9.17 -6.80 -1.56
C ALA A 67 -8.98 -5.72 -0.49
N TYR A 68 -7.74 -5.51 -0.06
CA TYR A 68 -7.44 -4.44 0.88
C TYR A 68 -7.74 -3.06 0.30
N LEU A 69 -7.32 -2.81 -0.94
CA LEU A 69 -7.59 -1.53 -1.61
C LEU A 69 -9.07 -1.26 -1.74
N ASP A 70 -9.87 -2.30 -1.98
CA ASP A 70 -11.32 -2.15 -2.05
C ASP A 70 -11.90 -1.66 -0.71
N THR A 71 -11.32 -2.06 0.41
CA THR A 71 -11.80 -1.64 1.73
C THR A 71 -11.48 -0.18 2.03
N VAL A 72 -10.45 0.40 1.41
CA VAL A 72 -10.04 1.79 1.66
C VAL A 72 -10.36 2.71 0.49
N ARG A 73 -10.97 2.18 -0.56
CA ARG A 73 -11.26 2.96 -1.77
C ARG A 73 -12.07 4.22 -1.48
N ASP A 74 -13.00 4.14 -0.53
CA ASP A 74 -13.84 5.26 -0.15
C ASP A 74 -13.06 6.39 0.53
N LEU A 75 -11.88 6.09 1.05
CA LEU A 75 -11.01 7.08 1.69
C LEU A 75 -10.09 7.78 0.69
N LEU A 76 -10.02 7.26 -0.54
CA LEU A 76 -9.03 7.69 -1.51
C LEU A 76 -9.68 8.47 -2.65
N GLU A 77 -9.00 9.53 -3.08
CA GLU A 77 -9.34 10.28 -4.27
C GLU A 77 -8.73 9.63 -5.50
N GLU A 78 -7.51 9.08 -5.34
CA GLU A 78 -6.77 8.51 -6.46
C GLU A 78 -5.79 7.44 -5.96
N ILE A 79 -5.64 6.38 -6.75
CA ILE A 79 -4.62 5.35 -6.54
C ILE A 79 -3.84 5.23 -7.85
N SER A 80 -2.51 5.21 -7.74
CA SER A 80 -1.64 5.07 -8.89
C SER A 80 -0.49 4.12 -8.56
N THR A 81 -0.19 3.21 -9.47
CA THR A 81 0.92 2.24 -9.31
C THR A 81 1.99 2.45 -10.35
#